data_935ded47955775c5a6c82d8ddb5f2fad
#
_entry.id   935ded47955775c5a6c82d8ddb5f2fad
#
_cell.length_a   1.000
_cell.length_b   1.000
_cell.length_c   1.000
_cell.angle_alpha   90.00
_cell.angle_beta   90.00
_cell.angle_gamma   90.00
#
_symmetry.space_group_name_H-M   'P 1'
#
loop_
_entity.id
_entity.type
_entity.pdbx_description
1 polymer ?
#
loop_
_entity_poly.entity_id
_entity_poly.type
_entity_poly.pdbx_seq_one_letter_code
_entity_poly.pdbx_strand_id
1 'polypeptide(L)'
;PTRRSSDLVRIPKLGDQVQSLKPNFIREMKEGMAVLRQNKGLFALLLVGTLYMFVYMPINALYPLITMEYFNGTPMHISITEIAYASGMLIGGLLLGLFGNYQKRILLITASIFMMGISLTISGLLPQSGFFIFVVCCAIMGLSVPFYSGVQTALFQEKIKPEYLGRVFSLTGSIMSLAMPIGLILSGFFADRIGVNHWFLLSGILIICIAIVCPMITEIRKLDLKQNS
;
A
#
# COMPACT_ATOMS: atom_id res chain seq x y z
N PRO A 1 -16.20 -4.19 52.95
CA PRO A 1 -14.92 -4.28 52.26
C PRO A 1 -15.15 -4.76 50.83
N THR A 2 -15.20 -3.80 49.95
CA THR A 2 -15.40 -4.05 48.50
C THR A 2 -14.05 -4.49 47.94
N ARG A 3 -13.91 -5.78 47.61
CA ARG A 3 -12.80 -6.32 46.82
C ARG A 3 -12.73 -5.59 45.49
N ARG A 4 -11.69 -4.81 45.26
CA ARG A 4 -11.36 -4.21 44.00
C ARG A 4 -11.07 -5.34 42.99
N SER A 5 -11.77 -5.35 41.88
CA SER A 5 -11.63 -6.31 40.76
C SER A 5 -10.35 -6.12 39.94
N SER A 6 -9.39 -5.32 40.44
CA SER A 6 -8.10 -5.06 39.81
C SER A 6 -7.00 -6.12 40.08
N ASP A 7 -7.26 -7.10 40.95
CA ASP A 7 -6.25 -8.11 41.29
C ASP A 7 -6.21 -9.35 40.36
N LEU A 8 -7.01 -9.36 39.30
CA LEU A 8 -7.10 -10.52 38.40
C LEU A 8 -6.15 -10.48 37.20
N VAL A 9 -5.47 -9.37 36.95
CA VAL A 9 -4.47 -9.30 35.89
C VAL A 9 -3.08 -9.39 36.49
N ARG A 10 -2.60 -10.60 36.77
CA ARG A 10 -1.16 -10.84 37.00
C ARG A 10 -0.44 -10.72 35.68
N ILE A 11 0.08 -9.54 35.39
CA ILE A 11 1.08 -9.35 34.32
C ILE A 11 2.34 -10.05 34.82
N PRO A 12 2.86 -11.07 34.13
CA PRO A 12 4.17 -11.63 34.45
C PRO A 12 5.16 -10.49 34.41
N LYS A 13 5.88 -10.20 35.50
CA LYS A 13 7.04 -9.34 35.47
C LYS A 13 8.02 -10.00 34.50
N LEU A 14 8.15 -9.49 33.29
CA LEU A 14 9.29 -9.77 32.44
C LEU A 14 10.51 -9.36 33.25
N GLY A 15 11.27 -10.37 33.72
CA GLY A 15 12.48 -10.15 34.50
C GLY A 15 13.42 -9.23 33.76
N ASP A 16 14.31 -8.57 34.50
CA ASP A 16 15.29 -7.54 34.14
C ASP A 16 16.25 -7.85 32.98
N GLN A 17 15.81 -8.54 31.98
CA GLN A 17 16.54 -8.78 30.70
C GLN A 17 16.12 -7.82 29.57
N VAL A 18 15.45 -6.71 29.88
CA VAL A 18 15.47 -5.57 29.00
C VAL A 18 16.80 -4.83 29.19
N GLN A 19 17.91 -5.53 28.94
CA GLN A 19 19.14 -4.85 28.59
C GLN A 19 18.78 -3.95 27.40
N SER A 20 19.00 -2.67 27.60
CA SER A 20 18.87 -1.57 26.65
C SER A 20 19.65 -1.87 25.36
N LEU A 21 19.12 -2.73 24.53
CA LEU A 21 19.49 -2.80 23.13
C LEU A 21 19.00 -1.49 22.54
N LYS A 22 19.88 -0.48 22.48
CA LYS A 22 19.66 0.68 21.61
C LYS A 22 19.16 0.08 20.29
N PRO A 23 17.95 0.42 19.83
CA PRO A 23 17.43 -0.13 18.59
C PRO A 23 18.37 0.29 17.48
N ASN A 24 19.25 -0.62 17.04
CA ASN A 24 20.09 -0.39 15.89
C ASN A 24 19.20 -0.55 14.66
N PHE A 25 18.44 0.51 14.34
CA PHE A 25 17.53 0.59 13.21
C PHE A 25 18.13 0.00 11.92
N ILE A 26 19.40 0.34 11.64
CA ILE A 26 20.12 -0.20 10.47
C ILE A 26 20.32 -1.72 10.58
N ARG A 27 20.56 -2.24 11.79
CA ARG A 27 20.71 -3.67 12.01
C ARG A 27 19.40 -4.41 11.83
N GLU A 28 18.30 -3.88 12.37
CA GLU A 28 16.96 -4.45 12.20
C GLU A 28 16.52 -4.46 10.72
N MET A 29 16.80 -3.38 9.98
CA MET A 29 16.57 -3.33 8.55
C MET A 29 17.39 -4.38 7.78
N LYS A 30 18.68 -4.56 8.12
CA LYS A 30 19.54 -5.59 7.48
C LYS A 30 19.03 -6.99 7.80
N GLU A 31 18.61 -7.24 9.03
CA GLU A 31 18.06 -8.54 9.44
C GLU A 31 16.71 -8.82 8.75
N GLY A 32 15.79 -7.85 8.67
CA GLY A 32 14.56 -7.96 7.89
C GLY A 32 14.81 -8.23 6.40
N MET A 33 15.78 -7.52 5.82
CA MET A 33 16.20 -7.73 4.44
C MET A 33 16.82 -9.13 4.23
N ALA A 34 17.62 -9.62 5.17
CA ALA A 34 18.23 -10.96 5.09
C ALA A 34 17.16 -12.06 5.12
N VAL A 35 16.15 -11.92 5.98
CA VAL A 35 15.02 -12.86 6.06
C VAL A 35 14.21 -12.88 4.75
N LEU A 36 13.93 -11.73 4.18
CA LEU A 36 13.22 -11.65 2.90
C LEU A 36 14.01 -12.23 1.74
N ARG A 37 15.34 -12.03 1.71
CA ARG A 37 16.22 -12.59 0.68
C ARG A 37 16.30 -14.13 0.71
N GLN A 38 16.02 -14.75 1.85
CA GLN A 38 15.93 -16.22 1.93
C GLN A 38 14.71 -16.74 1.15
N ASN A 39 13.64 -15.95 1.04
CA ASN A 39 12.49 -16.26 0.22
C ASN A 39 12.44 -15.32 -0.99
N LYS A 40 12.99 -15.76 -2.12
CA LYS A 40 13.10 -14.97 -3.35
C LYS A 40 11.75 -14.39 -3.82
N GLY A 41 10.64 -15.11 -3.60
CA GLY A 41 9.31 -14.65 -3.96
C GLY A 41 8.85 -13.47 -3.10
N LEU A 42 9.05 -13.52 -1.77
CA LEU A 42 8.71 -12.42 -0.87
C LEU A 42 9.59 -11.20 -1.10
N PHE A 43 10.88 -11.42 -1.40
CA PHE A 43 11.79 -10.35 -1.74
C PHE A 43 11.39 -9.65 -3.05
N ALA A 44 11.04 -10.41 -4.08
CA ALA A 44 10.55 -9.86 -5.34
C ALA A 44 9.22 -9.10 -5.14
N LEU A 45 8.31 -9.61 -4.31
CA LEU A 45 7.06 -8.94 -3.97
C LEU A 45 7.32 -7.62 -3.21
N LEU A 46 8.30 -7.58 -2.30
CA LEU A 46 8.72 -6.36 -1.64
C LEU A 46 9.24 -5.33 -2.66
N LEU A 47 10.07 -5.73 -3.60
CA LEU A 47 10.60 -4.82 -4.62
C LEU A 47 9.52 -4.24 -5.51
N VAL A 48 8.60 -5.09 -6.00
CA VAL A 48 7.43 -4.66 -6.78
C VAL A 48 6.56 -3.71 -5.98
N GLY A 49 6.29 -4.04 -4.71
CA GLY A 49 5.52 -3.19 -3.80
C GLY A 49 6.20 -1.86 -3.49
N THR A 50 7.53 -1.85 -3.34
CA THR A 50 8.32 -0.62 -3.15
C THR A 50 8.21 0.27 -4.38
N LEU A 51 8.36 -0.28 -5.59
CA LEU A 51 8.24 0.48 -6.83
C LEU A 51 6.82 1.03 -7.01
N TYR A 52 5.79 0.22 -6.73
CA TYR A 52 4.41 0.66 -6.73
C TYR A 52 4.17 1.82 -5.75
N MET A 53 4.63 1.70 -4.50
CA MET A 53 4.48 2.75 -3.49
C MET A 53 5.23 4.03 -3.85
N PHE A 54 6.40 3.91 -4.47
CA PHE A 54 7.19 5.06 -4.91
C PHE A 54 6.45 5.89 -5.96
N VAL A 55 5.71 5.25 -6.87
CA VAL A 55 4.89 5.92 -7.88
C VAL A 55 3.56 6.43 -7.27
N TYR A 56 2.97 5.67 -6.35
CA TYR A 56 1.63 5.96 -5.80
C TYR A 56 1.64 7.03 -4.70
N MET A 57 2.63 7.05 -3.79
CA MET A 57 2.66 7.97 -2.66
C MET A 57 2.59 9.46 -3.04
N PRO A 58 3.30 9.93 -4.08
CA PRO A 58 3.19 11.31 -4.53
C PRO A 58 1.79 11.68 -5.01
N ILE A 59 1.09 10.74 -5.64
CA ILE A 59 -0.26 10.94 -6.15
C ILE A 59 -1.23 11.30 -5.02
N ASN A 60 -1.12 10.63 -3.86
CA ASN A 60 -1.94 10.91 -2.70
C ASN A 60 -1.85 12.38 -2.25
N ALA A 61 -0.67 12.97 -2.31
CA ALA A 61 -0.47 14.37 -1.96
C ALA A 61 -0.98 15.36 -3.04
N LEU A 62 -1.07 14.90 -4.29
CA LEU A 62 -1.52 15.72 -5.41
C LEU A 62 -3.05 15.69 -5.65
N TYR A 63 -3.80 14.89 -4.91
CA TYR A 63 -5.27 14.85 -5.03
C TYR A 63 -5.95 16.21 -4.83
N PRO A 64 -5.62 17.00 -3.79
CA PRO A 64 -6.18 18.35 -3.64
C PRO A 64 -5.82 19.23 -4.84
N LEU A 65 -4.60 19.12 -5.34
CA LEU A 65 -4.10 19.94 -6.46
C LEU A 65 -4.87 19.64 -7.76
N ILE A 66 -5.02 18.38 -8.15
CA ILE A 66 -5.78 18.02 -9.36
C ILE A 66 -7.25 18.46 -9.23
N THR A 67 -7.83 18.34 -8.03
CA THR A 67 -9.22 18.73 -7.80
C THR A 67 -9.40 20.24 -7.93
N MET A 68 -8.50 21.05 -7.36
CA MET A 68 -8.63 22.50 -7.37
C MET A 68 -8.13 23.14 -8.65
N GLU A 69 -6.97 22.74 -9.15
CA GLU A 69 -6.33 23.41 -10.29
C GLU A 69 -6.83 22.88 -11.62
N TYR A 70 -6.97 21.55 -11.75
CA TYR A 70 -7.36 20.95 -13.03
C TYR A 70 -8.87 20.94 -13.24
N PHE A 71 -9.63 20.48 -12.25
CA PHE A 71 -11.09 20.43 -12.32
C PHE A 71 -11.78 21.73 -11.90
N ASN A 72 -11.04 22.80 -11.56
CA ASN A 72 -11.55 24.07 -11.03
C ASN A 72 -12.50 23.88 -9.85
N GLY A 73 -12.19 22.91 -8.99
CA GLY A 73 -13.02 22.55 -7.85
C GLY A 73 -12.86 23.51 -6.68
N THR A 74 -13.72 23.33 -5.71
CA THR A 74 -13.71 24.02 -4.41
C THR A 74 -13.24 23.07 -3.31
N PRO A 75 -12.96 23.52 -2.08
CA PRO A 75 -12.69 22.63 -0.94
C PRO A 75 -13.78 21.55 -0.72
N MET A 76 -15.03 21.84 -1.07
CA MET A 76 -16.13 20.88 -1.03
C MET A 76 -15.88 19.71 -2.01
N HIS A 77 -15.35 19.97 -3.20
CA HIS A 77 -15.01 18.94 -4.18
C HIS A 77 -13.88 18.03 -3.68
N ILE A 78 -12.89 18.56 -2.94
CA ILE A 78 -11.86 17.75 -2.28
C ILE A 78 -12.51 16.79 -1.27
N SER A 79 -13.41 17.29 -0.41
CA SER A 79 -14.12 16.46 0.56
C SER A 79 -14.93 15.34 -0.12
N ILE A 80 -15.56 15.62 -1.25
CA ILE A 80 -16.30 14.60 -2.04
C ILE A 80 -15.36 13.51 -2.53
N THR A 81 -14.18 13.86 -3.08
CA THR A 81 -13.22 12.87 -3.55
C THR A 81 -12.64 12.03 -2.41
N GLU A 82 -12.37 12.64 -1.25
CA GLU A 82 -11.89 11.92 -0.07
C GLU A 82 -12.94 10.97 0.51
N ILE A 83 -14.21 11.41 0.58
CA ILE A 83 -15.32 10.54 1.01
C ILE A 83 -15.49 9.37 0.03
N ALA A 84 -15.43 9.62 -1.26
CA ALA A 84 -15.51 8.56 -2.27
C ALA A 84 -14.36 7.55 -2.11
N TYR A 85 -13.15 8.02 -1.93
CA TYR A 85 -11.97 7.16 -1.68
C TYR A 85 -12.11 6.36 -0.38
N ALA A 86 -12.50 7.01 0.73
CA ALA A 86 -12.69 6.36 2.02
C ALA A 86 -13.82 5.32 1.98
N SER A 87 -14.95 5.63 1.31
CA SER A 87 -16.04 4.66 1.11
C SER A 87 -15.60 3.46 0.29
N GLY A 88 -14.80 3.67 -0.75
CA GLY A 88 -14.15 2.61 -1.50
C GLY A 88 -13.27 1.71 -0.61
N MET A 89 -12.44 2.30 0.25
CA MET A 89 -11.61 1.56 1.22
C MET A 89 -12.46 0.74 2.19
N LEU A 90 -13.54 1.28 2.72
CA LEU A 90 -14.45 0.55 3.62
C LEU A 90 -15.09 -0.64 2.91
N ILE A 91 -15.63 -0.42 1.71
CA ILE A 91 -16.22 -1.50 0.90
C ILE A 91 -15.17 -2.56 0.57
N GLY A 92 -13.98 -2.17 0.13
CA GLY A 92 -12.88 -3.07 -0.18
C GLY A 92 -12.44 -3.89 1.03
N GLY A 93 -12.34 -3.27 2.21
CA GLY A 93 -12.02 -3.95 3.46
C GLY A 93 -13.09 -4.95 3.88
N LEU A 94 -14.38 -4.60 3.77
CA LEU A 94 -15.50 -5.50 4.04
C LEU A 94 -15.50 -6.69 3.08
N LEU A 95 -15.34 -6.44 1.78
CA LEU A 95 -15.27 -7.51 0.77
C LEU A 95 -14.10 -8.44 1.03
N LEU A 96 -12.92 -7.89 1.35
CA LEU A 96 -11.76 -8.70 1.69
C LEU A 96 -12.02 -9.56 2.95
N GLY A 97 -12.67 -9.00 3.98
CA GLY A 97 -13.02 -9.72 5.20
C GLY A 97 -14.04 -10.85 4.97
N LEU A 98 -15.07 -10.60 4.16
CA LEU A 98 -16.13 -11.57 3.88
C LEU A 98 -15.62 -12.71 2.98
N PHE A 99 -14.76 -12.42 2.04
CA PHE A 99 -14.24 -13.40 1.07
C PHE A 99 -12.82 -13.88 1.38
N GLY A 100 -12.34 -13.72 2.61
CA GLY A 100 -10.92 -13.81 3.03
C GLY A 100 -10.17 -15.12 2.79
N ASN A 101 -10.79 -16.15 2.19
CA ASN A 101 -10.12 -17.43 1.87
C ASN A 101 -9.70 -17.50 0.40
N TYR A 102 -8.86 -16.57 -0.04
CA TYR A 102 -8.37 -16.56 -1.42
C TYR A 102 -7.17 -17.48 -1.62
N GLN A 103 -7.33 -18.47 -2.49
CA GLN A 103 -6.23 -19.36 -2.91
C GLN A 103 -5.21 -18.68 -3.84
N LYS A 104 -5.63 -17.63 -4.58
CA LYS A 104 -4.80 -16.93 -5.56
C LYS A 104 -4.46 -15.51 -5.08
N ARG A 105 -3.63 -15.41 -4.06
CA ARG A 105 -3.29 -14.12 -3.41
C ARG A 105 -2.51 -13.18 -4.33
N ILE A 106 -1.60 -13.73 -5.13
CA ILE A 106 -0.81 -12.92 -6.09
C ILE A 106 -1.70 -12.34 -7.17
N LEU A 107 -2.71 -13.08 -7.62
CA LEU A 107 -3.68 -12.57 -8.59
C LEU A 107 -4.46 -11.38 -8.02
N LEU A 108 -4.86 -11.44 -6.73
CA LEU A 108 -5.57 -10.33 -6.08
C LEU A 108 -4.69 -9.08 -5.92
N ILE A 109 -3.43 -9.27 -5.49
CA ILE A 109 -2.46 -8.17 -5.42
C ILE A 109 -2.26 -7.55 -6.80
N THR A 110 -2.07 -8.36 -7.83
CA THR A 110 -1.89 -7.90 -9.21
C THR A 110 -3.13 -7.16 -9.73
N ALA A 111 -4.32 -7.73 -9.51
CA ALA A 111 -5.57 -7.13 -9.93
C ALA A 111 -5.83 -5.78 -9.24
N SER A 112 -5.51 -5.67 -7.94
CA SER A 112 -5.65 -4.41 -7.20
C SER A 112 -4.70 -3.32 -7.70
N ILE A 113 -3.42 -3.65 -7.97
CA ILE A 113 -2.46 -2.72 -8.58
C ILE A 113 -2.94 -2.31 -9.97
N PHE A 114 -3.47 -3.25 -10.76
CA PHE A 114 -3.98 -2.98 -12.12
C PHE A 114 -5.21 -2.06 -12.08
N MET A 115 -6.18 -2.31 -11.18
CA MET A 115 -7.34 -1.43 -10.97
C MET A 115 -6.91 -0.02 -10.57
N MET A 116 -5.95 0.11 -9.67
CA MET A 116 -5.37 1.40 -9.28
C MET A 116 -4.78 2.13 -10.48
N GLY A 117 -3.96 1.44 -11.29
CA GLY A 117 -3.32 2.00 -12.48
C GLY A 117 -4.34 2.45 -13.52
N ILE A 118 -5.38 1.65 -13.80
CA ILE A 118 -6.46 2.03 -14.73
C ILE A 118 -7.18 3.28 -14.23
N SER A 119 -7.57 3.31 -12.96
CA SER A 119 -8.30 4.46 -12.38
C SER A 119 -7.47 5.75 -12.46
N LEU A 120 -6.15 5.68 -12.20
CA LEU A 120 -5.25 6.82 -12.35
C LEU A 120 -5.09 7.24 -13.81
N THR A 121 -4.95 6.30 -14.72
CA THR A 121 -4.84 6.57 -16.16
C THR A 121 -6.09 7.27 -16.68
N ILE A 122 -7.27 6.76 -16.32
CA ILE A 122 -8.55 7.40 -16.67
C ILE A 122 -8.59 8.80 -16.07
N SER A 123 -8.26 8.96 -14.78
CA SER A 123 -8.26 10.27 -14.11
C SER A 123 -7.38 11.31 -14.81
N GLY A 124 -6.23 10.88 -15.35
CA GLY A 124 -5.32 11.75 -16.08
C GLY A 124 -5.77 12.10 -17.52
N LEU A 125 -6.67 11.29 -18.11
CA LEU A 125 -7.25 11.51 -19.45
C LEU A 125 -8.56 12.31 -19.43
N LEU A 126 -9.18 12.50 -18.27
CA LEU A 126 -10.46 13.20 -18.18
C LEU A 126 -10.33 14.65 -18.63
N PRO A 127 -11.33 15.21 -19.32
CA PRO A 127 -11.45 16.64 -19.52
C PRO A 127 -11.79 17.34 -18.19
N GLN A 128 -11.60 18.66 -18.11
CA GLN A 128 -11.90 19.45 -16.91
C GLN A 128 -13.35 19.33 -16.42
N SER A 129 -14.28 19.03 -17.31
CA SER A 129 -15.70 18.74 -16.98
C SER A 129 -15.92 17.35 -16.40
N GLY A 130 -14.92 16.48 -16.38
CA GLY A 130 -15.00 15.07 -15.98
C GLY A 130 -14.96 14.80 -14.47
N PHE A 131 -15.18 15.80 -13.61
CA PHE A 131 -15.05 15.68 -12.16
C PHE A 131 -15.83 14.49 -11.56
N PHE A 132 -17.07 14.24 -11.97
CA PHE A 132 -17.86 13.12 -11.43
C PHE A 132 -17.26 11.75 -11.77
N ILE A 133 -16.68 11.60 -12.96
CA ILE A 133 -15.97 10.37 -13.35
C ILE A 133 -14.71 10.23 -12.49
N PHE A 134 -14.01 11.33 -12.20
CA PHE A 134 -12.87 11.34 -11.29
C PHE A 134 -13.27 10.87 -9.87
N VAL A 135 -14.42 11.29 -9.35
CA VAL A 135 -14.95 10.83 -8.05
C VAL A 135 -15.16 9.31 -8.05
N VAL A 136 -15.72 8.74 -9.14
CA VAL A 136 -15.86 7.28 -9.28
C VAL A 136 -14.49 6.61 -9.32
N CYS A 137 -13.53 7.16 -10.06
CA CYS A 137 -12.16 6.65 -10.07
C CYS A 137 -11.54 6.66 -8.65
N CYS A 138 -11.79 7.72 -7.85
CA CYS A 138 -11.33 7.78 -6.46
C CYS A 138 -11.92 6.64 -5.61
N ALA A 139 -13.21 6.33 -5.75
CA ALA A 139 -13.84 5.20 -5.06
C ALA A 139 -13.21 3.85 -5.46
N ILE A 140 -12.94 3.64 -6.75
CA ILE A 140 -12.27 2.42 -7.25
C ILE A 140 -10.82 2.34 -6.74
N MET A 141 -10.09 3.46 -6.71
CA MET A 141 -8.75 3.51 -6.13
C MET A 141 -8.78 3.15 -4.64
N GLY A 142 -9.72 3.73 -3.87
CA GLY A 142 -9.93 3.39 -2.47
C GLY A 142 -10.21 1.90 -2.27
N LEU A 143 -11.09 1.31 -3.07
CA LEU A 143 -11.43 -0.11 -3.04
C LEU A 143 -10.20 -1.02 -3.28
N SER A 144 -9.27 -0.60 -4.12
CA SER A 144 -8.05 -1.37 -4.44
C SER A 144 -7.08 -1.49 -3.26
N VAL A 145 -7.04 -0.50 -2.36
CA VAL A 145 -6.03 -0.43 -1.27
C VAL A 145 -6.09 -1.61 -0.31
N PRO A 146 -7.24 -2.01 0.26
CA PRO A 146 -7.30 -3.17 1.17
C PRO A 146 -6.90 -4.48 0.49
N PHE A 147 -7.24 -4.67 -0.78
CA PHE A 147 -6.86 -5.86 -1.54
C PHE A 147 -5.35 -5.95 -1.73
N TYR A 148 -4.68 -4.82 -1.98
CA TYR A 148 -3.23 -4.79 -2.04
C TYR A 148 -2.59 -5.00 -0.66
N SER A 149 -2.86 -4.11 0.30
CA SER A 149 -2.18 -4.06 1.59
C SER A 149 -2.56 -5.22 2.51
N GLY A 150 -3.85 -5.59 2.55
CA GLY A 150 -4.35 -6.67 3.39
C GLY A 150 -3.83 -8.03 2.94
N VAL A 151 -3.89 -8.32 1.63
CA VAL A 151 -3.41 -9.60 1.09
C VAL A 151 -1.89 -9.71 1.19
N GLN A 152 -1.15 -8.62 0.94
CA GLN A 152 0.31 -8.59 1.11
C GLN A 152 0.70 -8.83 2.58
N THR A 153 0.03 -8.17 3.52
CA THR A 153 0.25 -8.34 4.96
C THR A 153 -0.02 -9.78 5.40
N ALA A 154 -1.15 -10.35 4.97
CA ALA A 154 -1.50 -11.75 5.27
C ALA A 154 -0.45 -12.72 4.71
N LEU A 155 0.07 -12.47 3.50
CA LEU A 155 1.10 -13.29 2.90
C LEU A 155 2.42 -13.23 3.69
N PHE A 156 2.82 -12.06 4.17
CA PHE A 156 4.01 -11.90 5.02
C PHE A 156 3.82 -12.63 6.35
N GLN A 157 2.66 -12.48 7.00
CA GLN A 157 2.37 -13.14 8.27
C GLN A 157 2.37 -14.68 8.16
N GLU A 158 1.95 -15.22 7.03
CA GLU A 158 1.92 -16.67 6.82
C GLU A 158 3.30 -17.26 6.47
N LYS A 159 4.09 -16.53 5.66
CA LYS A 159 5.36 -17.07 5.12
C LYS A 159 6.59 -16.72 5.97
N ILE A 160 6.46 -15.78 6.89
CA ILE A 160 7.56 -15.29 7.73
C ILE A 160 7.32 -15.75 9.17
N LYS A 161 8.36 -16.26 9.82
CA LYS A 161 8.28 -16.66 11.23
C LYS A 161 7.91 -15.45 12.11
N PRO A 162 7.07 -15.61 13.14
CA PRO A 162 6.62 -14.50 14.01
C PRO A 162 7.74 -13.63 14.58
N GLU A 163 8.90 -14.25 14.89
CA GLU A 163 10.08 -13.57 15.43
C GLU A 163 10.68 -12.50 14.50
N TYR A 164 10.46 -12.64 13.18
CA TYR A 164 11.00 -11.72 12.16
C TYR A 164 9.97 -10.77 11.57
N LEU A 165 8.67 -10.96 11.86
CA LEU A 165 7.60 -10.13 11.31
C LEU A 165 7.78 -8.64 11.64
N GLY A 166 8.11 -8.32 12.89
CA GLY A 166 8.36 -6.95 13.31
C GLY A 166 9.46 -6.26 12.49
N ARG A 167 10.56 -6.99 12.20
CA ARG A 167 11.68 -6.48 11.41
C ARG A 167 11.32 -6.26 9.94
N VAL A 168 10.51 -7.15 9.38
CA VAL A 168 10.04 -7.03 8.00
C VAL A 168 9.05 -5.88 7.87
N PHE A 169 8.11 -5.72 8.80
CA PHE A 169 7.18 -4.59 8.79
C PHE A 169 7.88 -3.26 9.07
N SER A 170 8.88 -3.22 9.95
CA SER A 170 9.72 -2.04 10.17
C SER A 170 10.47 -1.65 8.89
N LEU A 171 11.05 -2.62 8.17
CA LEU A 171 11.70 -2.39 6.88
C LEU A 171 10.72 -1.81 5.85
N THR A 172 9.54 -2.43 5.71
CA THR A 172 8.51 -1.97 4.76
C THR A 172 8.02 -0.56 5.10
N GLY A 173 7.75 -0.29 6.40
CA GLY A 173 7.35 1.03 6.88
C GLY A 173 8.43 2.10 6.64
N SER A 174 9.71 1.75 6.81
CA SER A 174 10.83 2.65 6.53
C SER A 174 10.94 3.00 5.05
N ILE A 175 10.75 2.02 4.18
CA ILE A 175 10.74 2.23 2.73
C ILE A 175 9.59 3.17 2.35
N MET A 176 8.38 2.94 2.90
CA MET A 176 7.22 3.81 2.68
C MET A 176 7.46 5.24 3.17
N SER A 177 8.05 5.40 4.36
CA SER A 177 8.35 6.71 4.93
C SER A 177 9.38 7.50 4.10
N LEU A 178 10.31 6.83 3.44
CA LEU A 178 11.27 7.45 2.53
C LEU A 178 10.68 7.71 1.13
N ALA A 179 9.79 6.85 0.67
CA ALA A 179 9.15 7.00 -0.64
C ALA A 179 8.31 8.29 -0.73
N MET A 180 7.68 8.71 0.37
CA MET A 180 6.83 9.90 0.40
C MET A 180 7.61 11.20 0.11
N PRO A 181 8.66 11.59 0.86
CA PRO A 181 9.38 12.84 0.61
C PRO A 181 10.10 12.83 -0.75
N ILE A 182 10.71 11.70 -1.14
CA ILE A 182 11.39 11.59 -2.44
C ILE A 182 10.37 11.70 -3.57
N GLY A 183 9.24 11.01 -3.43
CA GLY A 183 8.16 11.06 -4.41
C GLY A 183 7.56 12.45 -4.54
N LEU A 184 7.38 13.19 -3.43
CA LEU A 184 6.89 14.58 -3.45
C LEU A 184 7.85 15.53 -4.17
N ILE A 185 9.15 15.42 -3.93
CA ILE A 185 10.16 16.23 -4.62
C ILE A 185 10.10 15.97 -6.14
N LEU A 186 10.05 14.70 -6.54
CA LEU A 186 9.95 14.34 -7.95
C LEU A 186 8.63 14.79 -8.56
N SER A 187 7.51 14.55 -7.88
CA SER A 187 6.20 14.92 -8.41
C SER A 187 6.00 16.42 -8.51
N GLY A 188 6.47 17.22 -7.54
CA GLY A 188 6.44 18.67 -7.63
C GLY A 188 7.19 19.17 -8.85
N PHE A 189 8.44 18.71 -9.04
CA PHE A 189 9.26 19.11 -10.17
C PHE A 189 8.65 18.74 -11.54
N PHE A 190 8.01 17.57 -11.65
CA PHE A 190 7.42 17.12 -12.91
C PHE A 190 6.00 17.65 -13.09
N ALA A 191 5.15 17.65 -12.05
CA ALA A 191 3.78 18.14 -12.14
C ALA A 191 3.72 19.61 -12.54
N ASP A 192 4.63 20.45 -12.05
CA ASP A 192 4.73 21.86 -12.43
C ASP A 192 5.08 22.07 -13.92
N ARG A 193 5.80 21.11 -14.52
CA ARG A 193 6.24 21.22 -15.93
C ARG A 193 5.26 20.64 -16.93
N ILE A 194 4.67 19.47 -16.62
CA ILE A 194 3.82 18.73 -17.55
C ILE A 194 2.33 18.86 -17.23
N GLY A 195 1.99 19.44 -16.07
CA GLY A 195 0.63 19.51 -15.55
C GLY A 195 0.26 18.29 -14.70
N VAL A 196 -0.56 18.52 -13.65
CA VAL A 196 -0.95 17.49 -12.69
C VAL A 196 -1.72 16.35 -13.32
N ASN A 197 -2.58 16.62 -14.30
CA ASN A 197 -3.34 15.60 -15.03
C ASN A 197 -2.43 14.63 -15.81
N HIS A 198 -1.40 15.14 -16.51
CA HIS A 198 -0.44 14.31 -17.23
C HIS A 198 0.44 13.50 -16.25
N TRP A 199 0.69 14.04 -15.05
CA TRP A 199 1.40 13.29 -14.01
C TRP A 199 0.57 12.10 -13.51
N PHE A 200 -0.76 12.28 -13.34
CA PHE A 200 -1.67 11.18 -13.02
C PHE A 200 -1.69 10.11 -14.13
N LEU A 201 -1.75 10.55 -15.39
CA LEU A 201 -1.69 9.66 -16.55
C LEU A 201 -0.40 8.84 -16.57
N LEU A 202 0.75 9.49 -16.45
CA LEU A 202 2.07 8.84 -16.45
C LEU A 202 2.19 7.84 -15.32
N SER A 203 1.80 8.23 -14.11
CA SER A 203 1.82 7.37 -12.92
C SER A 203 0.89 6.17 -13.08
N GLY A 204 -0.30 6.37 -13.65
CA GLY A 204 -1.25 5.30 -13.96
C GLY A 204 -0.66 4.27 -14.92
N ILE A 205 -0.03 4.72 -16.00
CA ILE A 205 0.64 3.84 -16.99
C ILE A 205 1.79 3.07 -16.32
N LEU A 206 2.61 3.74 -15.51
CA LEU A 206 3.71 3.08 -14.78
C LEU A 206 3.17 2.00 -13.82
N ILE A 207 2.09 2.27 -13.10
CA ILE A 207 1.45 1.31 -12.20
C ILE A 207 0.87 0.12 -12.99
N ILE A 208 0.27 0.34 -14.16
CA ILE A 208 -0.19 -0.74 -15.04
C ILE A 208 0.99 -1.61 -15.49
N CYS A 209 2.10 -1.00 -15.89
CA CYS A 209 3.31 -1.75 -16.24
C CYS A 209 3.81 -2.60 -15.07
N ILE A 210 3.84 -2.06 -13.85
CA ILE A 210 4.19 -2.81 -12.63
C ILE A 210 3.22 -3.98 -12.41
N ALA A 211 1.91 -3.77 -12.58
CA ALA A 211 0.91 -4.82 -12.45
C ALA A 211 1.10 -5.95 -13.47
N ILE A 212 1.48 -5.63 -14.71
CA ILE A 212 1.75 -6.64 -15.74
C ILE A 212 3.03 -7.43 -15.44
N VAL A 213 4.09 -6.75 -14.99
CA VAL A 213 5.37 -7.37 -14.67
C VAL A 213 5.28 -8.27 -13.42
N CYS A 214 4.47 -7.89 -12.43
CA CYS A 214 4.34 -8.61 -11.17
C CYS A 214 4.08 -10.13 -11.34
N PRO A 215 3.07 -10.59 -12.09
CA PRO A 215 2.81 -12.02 -12.29
C PRO A 215 3.79 -12.69 -13.27
N MET A 216 4.58 -11.94 -14.04
CA MET A 216 5.61 -12.50 -14.93
C MET A 216 6.82 -12.98 -14.15
N ILE A 217 7.04 -12.48 -12.93
CA ILE A 217 8.13 -12.92 -12.06
C ILE A 217 7.79 -14.30 -11.50
N THR A 218 8.46 -15.33 -12.00
CA THR A 218 8.22 -16.75 -11.66
C THR A 218 8.28 -17.01 -10.15
N GLU A 219 9.18 -16.33 -9.43
CA GLU A 219 9.34 -16.50 -7.98
C GLU A 219 8.13 -15.97 -7.19
N ILE A 220 7.45 -14.93 -7.68
CA ILE A 220 6.19 -14.42 -7.09
C ILE A 220 5.07 -15.43 -7.31
N ARG A 221 4.94 -15.98 -8.51
CA ARG A 221 3.90 -17.00 -8.82
C ARG A 221 4.02 -18.26 -7.97
N LYS A 222 5.25 -18.66 -7.62
CA LYS A 222 5.50 -19.81 -6.75
C LYS A 222 4.97 -19.64 -5.31
N LEU A 223 4.70 -18.40 -4.87
CA LEU A 223 4.12 -18.13 -3.55
C LEU A 223 2.70 -18.70 -3.42
N ASP A 224 1.91 -18.68 -4.51
CA ASP A 224 0.57 -19.28 -4.54
C ASP A 224 0.62 -20.82 -4.66
N LEU A 225 1.64 -21.38 -5.33
CA LEU A 225 1.74 -22.83 -5.60
C LEU A 225 2.12 -23.65 -4.35
N LYS A 226 2.85 -23.07 -3.40
CA LYS A 226 3.26 -23.75 -2.16
C LYS A 226 2.15 -23.92 -1.12
N GLN A 227 0.93 -23.53 -1.42
CA GLN A 227 -0.21 -23.67 -0.52
C GLN A 227 -0.98 -24.98 -0.74
N ASN A 228 -0.73 -25.71 -1.82
CA ASN A 228 -1.44 -26.94 -2.21
C ASN A 228 -0.64 -28.23 -1.90
N SER A 229 0.42 -28.15 -1.13
CA SER A 229 1.23 -29.28 -0.63
C SER A 229 1.36 -29.18 0.90
#